data_143dcaa5ea5f7bf301250b943dfcb95f
#
_entry.id   143dcaa5ea5f7bf301250b943dfcb95f
#
_cell.length_a   1.000
_cell.length_b   1.000
_cell.length_c   1.000
_cell.angle_alpha   90.00
_cell.angle_beta   90.00
_cell.angle_gamma   90.00
#
_symmetry.space_group_name_H-M   'P 1'
#
loop_
_entity.id
_entity.type
_entity.pdbx_description
1 polymer ?
#
loop_
_entity_poly.entity_id
_entity_poly.type
_entity_poly.pdbx_seq_one_letter_code
_entity_poly.pdbx_strand_id
1 'polypeptide(L)'
;MAVTFNDYSDEVLEAFEEGCLRALERCGLQAKGYAKDLCPVDTGALRNSITHKVDPGEPAAYIGTNQEYAPYVEFGTGSYSTTGGGTPKSHWVYMGDDGKYHIGKPMKPRPYLKPAVANHVGTYRNIIKDELSK
;
A
#
# COMPACT_ATOMS: atom_id res chain seq x y z
N MET A 1 -54.82 -19.06 -5.91
CA MET A 1 -53.76 -18.19 -6.41
C MET A 1 -52.40 -18.80 -6.07
N ALA A 2 -51.60 -19.06 -7.06
CA ALA A 2 -50.28 -19.60 -6.84
C ALA A 2 -49.25 -18.45 -6.74
N VAL A 3 -48.37 -18.54 -5.78
CA VAL A 3 -47.25 -17.61 -5.62
C VAL A 3 -45.99 -18.36 -6.01
N THR A 4 -45.29 -17.81 -6.99
CA THR A 4 -44.01 -18.36 -7.45
C THR A 4 -42.86 -17.53 -6.87
N PHE A 5 -41.94 -18.21 -6.22
CA PHE A 5 -40.74 -17.61 -5.69
C PHE A 5 -39.54 -18.01 -6.54
N ASN A 6 -38.82 -17.02 -7.05
CA ASN A 6 -37.55 -17.25 -7.71
C ASN A 6 -36.41 -16.85 -6.77
N ASP A 7 -35.49 -17.77 -6.56
CA ASP A 7 -34.31 -17.50 -5.70
C ASP A 7 -33.15 -17.07 -6.59
N TYR A 8 -32.79 -15.78 -6.48
CA TYR A 8 -31.68 -15.19 -7.19
C TYR A 8 -30.45 -14.93 -6.29
N SER A 9 -30.40 -15.61 -5.12
CA SER A 9 -29.34 -15.36 -4.15
C SER A 9 -27.93 -15.57 -4.71
N ASP A 10 -27.76 -16.59 -5.55
CA ASP A 10 -26.44 -16.87 -6.15
C ASP A 10 -26.03 -15.76 -7.13
N GLU A 11 -26.96 -15.26 -7.96
CA GLU A 11 -26.67 -14.16 -8.88
C GLU A 11 -26.41 -12.86 -8.13
N VAL A 12 -27.14 -12.58 -7.07
CA VAL A 12 -26.95 -11.39 -6.23
C VAL A 12 -25.60 -11.44 -5.52
N LEU A 13 -25.24 -12.60 -4.97
CA LEU A 13 -23.95 -12.79 -4.30
C LEU A 13 -22.80 -12.62 -5.28
N GLU A 14 -22.88 -13.22 -6.46
CA GLU A 14 -21.86 -13.08 -7.51
C GLU A 14 -21.68 -11.63 -7.93
N ALA A 15 -22.79 -10.91 -8.17
CA ALA A 15 -22.75 -9.50 -8.53
C ALA A 15 -22.14 -8.63 -7.43
N PHE A 16 -22.42 -8.97 -6.16
CA PHE A 16 -21.85 -8.30 -5.01
C PHE A 16 -20.33 -8.53 -4.92
N GLU A 17 -19.89 -9.76 -5.10
CA GLU A 17 -18.46 -10.12 -5.08
C GLU A 17 -17.70 -9.41 -6.20
N GLU A 18 -18.25 -9.36 -7.41
CA GLU A 18 -17.67 -8.63 -8.53
C GLU A 18 -17.57 -7.13 -8.24
N GLY A 19 -18.62 -6.56 -7.64
CA GLY A 19 -18.63 -5.17 -7.20
C GLY A 19 -17.56 -4.86 -6.17
N CYS A 20 -17.37 -5.76 -5.21
CA CYS A 20 -16.31 -5.63 -4.21
C CYS A 20 -14.93 -5.66 -4.84
N LEU A 21 -14.68 -6.55 -5.79
CA LEU A 21 -13.40 -6.64 -6.49
C LEU A 21 -13.11 -5.38 -7.30
N ARG A 22 -14.12 -4.84 -8.00
CA ARG A 22 -13.97 -3.57 -8.72
C ARG A 22 -13.64 -2.42 -7.76
N ALA A 23 -14.33 -2.36 -6.62
CA ALA A 23 -14.10 -1.34 -5.61
C ALA A 23 -12.68 -1.43 -5.05
N LEU A 24 -12.22 -2.64 -4.74
CA LEU A 24 -10.88 -2.86 -4.22
C LEU A 24 -9.79 -2.50 -5.25
N GLU A 25 -10.02 -2.81 -6.52
CA GLU A 25 -9.10 -2.42 -7.60
C GLU A 25 -8.98 -0.90 -7.70
N ARG A 26 -10.10 -0.18 -7.65
CA ARG A 26 -10.11 1.29 -7.65
C ARG A 26 -9.42 1.87 -6.42
N CYS A 27 -9.69 1.30 -5.24
CA CYS A 27 -9.04 1.73 -4.00
C CYS A 27 -7.52 1.51 -4.06
N GLY A 28 -7.09 0.35 -4.54
CA GLY A 28 -5.68 0.03 -4.70
C GLY A 28 -4.97 0.97 -5.66
N LEU A 29 -5.60 1.27 -6.79
CA LEU A 29 -5.06 2.22 -7.77
C LEU A 29 -4.95 3.63 -7.17
N GLN A 30 -5.95 4.07 -6.43
CA GLN A 30 -5.95 5.37 -5.78
C GLN A 30 -4.88 5.45 -4.69
N ALA A 31 -4.77 4.41 -3.86
CA ALA A 31 -3.76 4.34 -2.81
C ALA A 31 -2.34 4.34 -3.39
N LYS A 32 -2.14 3.61 -4.48
CA LYS A 32 -0.87 3.63 -5.22
C LYS A 32 -0.51 5.05 -5.67
N GLY A 33 -1.48 5.79 -6.20
CA GLY A 33 -1.27 7.19 -6.60
C GLY A 33 -0.87 8.08 -5.43
N TYR A 34 -1.56 7.98 -4.30
CA TYR A 34 -1.22 8.72 -3.08
C TYR A 34 0.18 8.37 -2.55
N ALA A 35 0.52 7.07 -2.55
CA ALA A 35 1.84 6.63 -2.10
C ALA A 35 2.95 7.19 -3.01
N LYS A 36 2.74 7.20 -4.31
CA LYS A 36 3.69 7.78 -5.27
C LYS A 36 3.87 9.28 -5.05
N ASP A 37 2.79 10.00 -4.75
CA ASP A 37 2.85 11.44 -4.48
C ASP A 37 3.64 11.76 -3.21
N LEU A 38 3.53 10.91 -2.20
CA LEU A 38 4.21 11.07 -0.90
C LEU A 38 5.63 10.52 -0.90
N CYS A 39 5.96 9.64 -1.84
CA CYS A 39 7.24 8.95 -1.87
C CYS A 39 8.39 9.92 -2.17
N PRO A 40 9.46 9.90 -1.36
CA PRO A 40 10.66 10.66 -1.68
C PRO A 40 11.25 10.20 -3.01
N VAL A 41 11.64 11.15 -3.85
CA VAL A 41 12.20 10.86 -5.17
C VAL A 41 13.67 11.25 -5.18
N ASP A 42 14.54 10.24 -5.37
CA ASP A 42 15.95 10.44 -5.67
C ASP A 42 16.20 10.06 -7.14
N THR A 43 16.23 8.75 -7.44
CA THR A 43 16.34 8.26 -8.82
C THR A 43 14.97 7.97 -9.45
N GLY A 44 13.91 7.95 -8.65
CA GLY A 44 12.59 7.52 -9.06
C GLY A 44 12.37 6.01 -8.97
N ALA A 45 13.39 5.24 -8.63
CA ALA A 45 13.29 3.78 -8.57
C ALA A 45 12.28 3.31 -7.53
N LEU A 46 12.28 3.88 -6.33
CA LEU A 46 11.32 3.55 -5.28
C LEU A 46 9.90 3.92 -5.70
N ARG A 47 9.68 5.14 -6.13
CA ARG A 47 8.37 5.63 -6.59
C ARG A 47 7.80 4.76 -7.71
N ASN A 48 8.63 4.44 -8.70
CA ASN A 48 8.21 3.64 -9.86
C ASN A 48 7.95 2.17 -9.51
N SER A 49 8.50 1.68 -8.39
CA SER A 49 8.30 0.31 -7.93
C SER A 49 7.00 0.11 -7.15
N ILE A 50 6.33 1.18 -6.74
CA ILE A 50 5.10 1.08 -5.96
C ILE A 50 3.99 0.49 -6.83
N THR A 51 3.39 -0.59 -6.36
CA THR A 51 2.32 -1.31 -7.06
C THR A 51 1.16 -1.58 -6.11
N HIS A 52 0.02 -1.94 -6.69
CA HIS A 52 -1.13 -2.42 -5.92
C HIS A 52 -1.51 -3.82 -6.37
N LYS A 53 -2.17 -4.54 -5.49
CA LYS A 53 -2.64 -5.89 -5.75
C LYS A 53 -3.96 -6.11 -5.02
N VAL A 54 -4.92 -6.74 -5.70
CA VAL A 54 -6.17 -7.20 -5.10
C VAL A 54 -6.09 -8.71 -4.95
N ASP A 55 -6.42 -9.20 -3.76
CA ASP A 55 -6.53 -10.63 -3.49
C ASP A 55 -8.02 -11.02 -3.51
N PRO A 56 -8.47 -11.78 -4.53
CA PRO A 56 -9.88 -12.18 -4.59
C PRO A 56 -10.28 -13.24 -3.56
N GLY A 57 -9.32 -14.03 -3.07
CA GLY A 57 -9.58 -15.06 -2.06
C GLY A 57 -9.76 -14.48 -0.66
N GLU A 58 -9.10 -13.36 -0.40
CA GLU A 58 -9.17 -12.61 0.84
C GLU A 58 -9.48 -11.16 0.44
N PRO A 59 -10.76 -10.73 0.41
CA PRO A 59 -11.14 -9.48 -0.26
C PRO A 59 -10.44 -8.26 0.32
N ALA A 60 -9.25 -8.01 -0.18
CA ALA A 60 -8.36 -6.94 0.28
C ALA A 60 -7.56 -6.39 -0.89
N ALA A 61 -7.24 -5.10 -0.81
CA ALA A 61 -6.30 -4.45 -1.71
C ALA A 61 -5.04 -4.08 -0.93
N TYR A 62 -3.91 -4.29 -1.55
CA TYR A 62 -2.60 -4.04 -0.95
C TYR A 62 -1.82 -3.08 -1.84
N ILE A 63 -1.05 -2.20 -1.23
CA ILE A 63 -0.01 -1.44 -1.91
C ILE A 63 1.36 -1.81 -1.34
N GLY A 64 2.37 -1.77 -2.16
CA GLY A 64 3.70 -2.13 -1.72
C GLY A 64 4.74 -1.94 -2.80
N THR A 65 5.95 -2.31 -2.45
CA THR A 65 7.12 -2.22 -3.32
C THR A 65 8.04 -3.40 -3.08
N ASN A 66 8.79 -3.78 -4.10
CA ASN A 66 9.82 -4.83 -4.02
C ASN A 66 11.22 -4.28 -3.75
N GLN A 67 11.38 -2.99 -3.53
CA GLN A 67 12.69 -2.41 -3.22
C GLN A 67 13.11 -2.77 -1.80
N GLU A 68 14.30 -3.30 -1.64
CA GLU A 68 14.82 -3.79 -0.35
C GLU A 68 14.98 -2.65 0.67
N TYR A 69 15.27 -1.45 0.22
CA TYR A 69 15.46 -0.29 1.10
C TYR A 69 14.16 0.43 1.47
N ALA A 70 13.03 0.00 0.92
CA ALA A 70 11.73 0.65 1.15
C ALA A 70 11.35 0.76 2.64
N PRO A 71 11.52 -0.29 3.48
CA PRO A 71 11.21 -0.16 4.90
C PRO A 71 12.01 0.92 5.61
N TYR A 72 13.23 1.16 5.18
CA TYR A 72 14.09 2.18 5.80
C TYR A 72 13.58 3.59 5.52
N VAL A 73 12.99 3.82 4.35
CA VAL A 73 12.35 5.09 4.02
C VAL A 73 11.07 5.29 4.82
N GLU A 74 10.22 4.26 4.89
CA GLU A 74 8.94 4.32 5.61
C GLU A 74 9.12 4.51 7.12
N PHE A 75 10.03 3.75 7.72
CA PHE A 75 10.18 3.67 9.17
C PHE A 75 11.39 4.40 9.73
N GLY A 76 12.29 4.87 8.89
CA GLY A 76 13.56 5.46 9.34
C GLY A 76 14.61 4.43 9.69
N THR A 77 15.81 4.89 9.98
CA THR A 77 16.96 4.04 10.29
C THR A 77 17.69 4.52 11.52
N GLY A 78 18.48 3.61 12.12
CA GLY A 78 19.32 3.92 13.27
C GLY A 78 18.49 4.41 14.46
N SER A 79 18.90 5.50 15.06
CA SER A 79 18.23 6.11 16.21
C SER A 79 16.84 6.67 15.88
N TYR A 80 16.51 6.86 14.61
CA TYR A 80 15.21 7.36 14.16
C TYR A 80 14.21 6.27 13.81
N SER A 81 14.59 4.97 13.87
CA SER A 81 13.70 3.89 13.48
C SER A 81 12.47 3.82 14.39
N THR A 82 11.28 3.81 13.79
CA THR A 82 9.99 3.72 14.50
C THR A 82 9.59 2.29 14.81
N THR A 83 10.27 1.30 14.23
CA THR A 83 9.97 -0.12 14.46
C THR A 83 10.68 -0.70 15.66
N GLY A 84 11.63 0.04 16.23
CA GLY A 84 12.49 -0.45 17.32
C GLY A 84 13.56 -1.44 16.86
N GLY A 85 13.59 -1.81 15.59
CA GLY A 85 14.59 -2.71 15.02
C GLY A 85 15.85 -2.01 14.51
N GLY A 86 15.89 -0.67 14.59
CA GLY A 86 17.05 0.09 14.21
C GLY A 86 18.15 0.07 15.26
N THR A 87 19.40 0.19 14.82
CA THR A 87 20.51 0.31 15.78
C THR A 87 20.52 1.72 16.38
N PRO A 88 20.84 1.85 17.69
CA PRO A 88 20.90 3.17 18.32
C PRO A 88 22.14 3.98 17.94
N LYS A 89 22.93 3.50 16.98
CA LYS A 89 24.13 4.17 16.51
C LYS A 89 23.81 5.41 15.69
N SER A 90 24.61 6.44 15.84
CA SER A 90 24.50 7.67 15.06
C SER A 90 25.02 7.52 13.62
N HIS A 91 25.85 6.51 13.38
CA HIS A 91 26.35 6.17 12.05
C HIS A 91 26.91 4.73 12.05
N TRP A 92 27.06 4.16 10.88
CA TRP A 92 27.65 2.85 10.69
C TRP A 92 28.43 2.81 9.38
N VAL A 93 29.31 1.83 9.23
CA VAL A 93 30.08 1.60 8.00
C VAL A 93 29.52 0.37 7.31
N TYR A 94 29.32 0.46 6.01
CA TYR A 94 28.88 -0.66 5.18
C TYR A 94 29.63 -0.68 3.85
N MET A 95 29.65 -1.84 3.21
CA MET A 95 30.22 -1.98 1.87
C MET A 95 29.12 -1.78 0.83
N GLY A 96 29.33 -0.81 -0.06
CA GLY A 96 28.41 -0.55 -1.17
C GLY A 96 28.62 -1.53 -2.33
N ASP A 97 27.69 -1.48 -3.28
CA ASP A 97 27.76 -2.31 -4.49
C ASP A 97 28.98 -1.97 -5.37
N ASP A 98 29.57 -0.81 -5.17
CA ASP A 98 30.80 -0.36 -5.84
C ASP A 98 32.09 -0.97 -5.24
N GLY A 99 31.95 -1.83 -4.21
CA GLY A 99 33.07 -2.44 -3.51
C GLY A 99 33.80 -1.53 -2.54
N LYS A 100 33.28 -0.34 -2.28
CA LYS A 100 33.87 0.65 -1.38
C LYS A 100 33.11 0.73 -0.07
N TYR A 101 33.80 1.10 1.01
CA TYR A 101 33.17 1.37 2.29
C TYR A 101 32.49 2.74 2.29
N HIS A 102 31.28 2.77 2.80
CA HIS A 102 30.45 3.96 2.94
C HIS A 102 30.02 4.15 4.38
N ILE A 103 29.76 5.39 4.76
CA ILE A 103 29.24 5.72 6.11
C ILE A 103 27.74 5.95 5.98
N GLY A 104 26.97 5.10 6.66
CA GLY A 104 25.54 5.29 6.81
C GLY A 104 25.21 6.19 7.99
N LYS A 105 24.25 7.06 7.83
CA LYS A 105 23.73 7.94 8.88
C LYS A 105 22.27 7.60 9.17
N PRO A 106 21.80 7.80 10.42
CA PRO A 106 20.39 7.64 10.72
C PRO A 106 19.55 8.53 9.84
N MET A 107 18.44 8.00 9.32
CA MET A 107 17.50 8.71 8.49
C MET A 107 16.16 8.79 9.20
N LYS A 108 15.56 9.99 9.25
CA LYS A 108 14.22 10.17 9.79
C LYS A 108 13.21 9.44 8.90
N PRO A 109 12.13 8.89 9.49
CA PRO A 109 11.08 8.29 8.69
C PRO A 109 10.48 9.29 7.71
N ARG A 110 10.24 8.83 6.49
CA ARG A 110 9.52 9.58 5.45
C ARG A 110 8.41 8.67 4.93
N PRO A 111 7.34 8.47 5.74
CA PRO A 111 6.31 7.50 5.42
C PRO A 111 5.51 7.92 4.18
N TYR A 112 5.25 6.96 3.32
CA TYR A 112 4.49 7.14 2.09
C TYR A 112 3.42 6.06 1.88
N LEU A 113 3.60 4.86 2.45
CA LEU A 113 2.61 3.79 2.35
C LEU A 113 1.51 3.94 3.40
N LYS A 114 1.87 4.09 4.67
CA LYS A 114 0.89 4.22 5.75
C LYS A 114 -0.01 5.44 5.59
N PRO A 115 0.50 6.66 5.32
CA PRO A 115 -0.38 7.81 5.10
C PRO A 115 -1.27 7.66 3.87
N ALA A 116 -0.78 7.02 2.80
CA ALA A 116 -1.56 6.78 1.59
C ALA A 116 -2.83 5.98 1.88
N VAL A 117 -2.76 5.05 2.81
CA VAL A 117 -3.92 4.25 3.24
C VAL A 117 -4.70 4.96 4.33
N ALA A 118 -4.04 5.36 5.41
CA ALA A 118 -4.69 5.84 6.63
C ALA A 118 -5.33 7.22 6.50
N ASN A 119 -4.77 8.10 5.67
CA ASN A 119 -5.24 9.48 5.57
C ASN A 119 -6.35 9.69 4.55
N HIS A 120 -6.77 8.64 3.83
CA HIS A 120 -7.76 8.74 2.75
C HIS A 120 -8.92 7.77 2.90
N VAL A 121 -9.25 7.40 4.13
CA VAL A 121 -10.34 6.43 4.43
C VAL A 121 -11.67 6.89 3.84
N GLY A 122 -11.98 8.18 3.89
CA GLY A 122 -13.20 8.73 3.30
C GLY A 122 -13.28 8.53 1.80
N THR A 123 -12.17 8.72 1.10
CA THR A 123 -12.08 8.47 -0.34
C THR A 123 -12.37 7.01 -0.69
N TYR A 124 -11.74 6.08 0.02
CA TYR A 124 -11.95 4.64 -0.21
C TYR A 124 -13.38 4.21 0.10
N ARG A 125 -13.95 4.74 1.16
CA ARG A 125 -15.34 4.48 1.53
C ARG A 125 -16.30 4.95 0.43
N ASN A 126 -16.06 6.12 -0.15
CA ASN A 126 -16.86 6.65 -1.25
C ASN A 126 -16.74 5.81 -2.53
N ILE A 127 -15.54 5.33 -2.84
CA ILE A 127 -15.30 4.43 -3.98
C ILE A 127 -16.10 3.13 -3.80
N ILE A 128 -16.05 2.54 -2.60
CA ILE A 128 -16.77 1.30 -2.30
C ILE A 128 -18.29 1.52 -2.43
N LYS A 129 -18.81 2.62 -1.89
CA LYS A 129 -20.24 2.96 -2.01
C LYS A 129 -20.64 3.13 -3.47
N ASP A 130 -19.84 3.81 -4.26
CA ASP A 130 -20.10 4.04 -5.68
C ASP A 130 -20.20 2.71 -6.46
N GLU A 131 -19.24 1.82 -6.27
CA GLU A 131 -19.22 0.54 -6.97
C GLU A 131 -20.35 -0.40 -6.51
N LEU A 132 -20.69 -0.40 -5.24
CA LEU A 132 -21.76 -1.25 -4.73
C LEU A 132 -23.16 -0.70 -5.01
N SER A 133 -23.27 0.54 -5.47
CA SER A 133 -24.54 1.17 -5.82
C SER A 133 -24.90 1.00 -7.30
N LYS A 134 -24.04 0.39 -8.07
CA LYS A 134 -24.27 0.19 -9.52
C LYS A 134 -25.16 -1.00 -9.80
#